data_0678439370f43f1509c7a9748d77fe54
#
_entry.id   0678439370f43f1509c7a9748d77fe54
#
_cell.length_a   1.000
_cell.length_b   1.000
_cell.length_c   1.000
_cell.angle_alpha   90.00
_cell.angle_beta   90.00
_cell.angle_gamma   90.00
#
_symmetry.space_group_name_H-M   'P 1'
#
loop_
_entity.id
_entity.type
_entity.pdbx_description
1 polymer ?
#
loop_
_entity_poly.entity_id
_entity_poly.type
_entity_poly.pdbx_seq_one_letter_code
_entity_poly.pdbx_strand_id
1 'polypeptide(L)'
;MRLNLTKPLVVFDLEATGLDLVNDRIIQISYVKVSPGDKDGEEERKSLFANPGKPIPALVQQLTGITDDMVKDAPTFKQLAKQLADSFMGCDFAGFNSDRFDVPMLAEEFLRAGVDFDFSKCRLIDAQNIFHKREPRNLAAAYKFYTGRKMEDDFRAHRADQDAEATYRVLMGELDKYDPTSVEEPSLALPNDMDVLAAESRMNNNVDFAGRMVWEAVKDKDGNPVTDKDGNPVRHEVFNFGKYKGHVVTDVLHRDPGYYSWMLNADFTLNTKQVLTRIRLREAKLNMNA
;
A
#
# COMPACT_ATOMS: atom_id res chain seq x y z
N MET A 1 9.72 -19.24 -23.20
CA MET A 1 9.13 -20.31 -22.34
C MET A 1 7.63 -20.13 -22.41
N ARG A 2 6.84 -21.20 -22.48
CA ARG A 2 5.38 -21.12 -22.54
C ARG A 2 4.76 -21.68 -21.28
N LEU A 3 3.56 -21.21 -20.95
CA LEU A 3 2.77 -21.78 -19.87
C LEU A 3 2.30 -23.18 -20.24
N ASN A 4 2.46 -24.15 -19.36
CA ASN A 4 1.93 -25.50 -19.53
C ASN A 4 0.49 -25.54 -19.02
N LEU A 5 -0.44 -25.15 -19.88
CA LEU A 5 -1.85 -25.04 -19.56
C LEU A 5 -2.58 -26.35 -19.70
N THR A 6 -3.40 -26.71 -18.71
CA THR A 6 -4.36 -27.82 -18.76
C THR A 6 -5.81 -27.34 -18.94
N LYS A 7 -6.05 -26.06 -18.71
CA LYS A 7 -7.30 -25.32 -18.95
C LYS A 7 -6.92 -23.98 -19.57
N PRO A 8 -7.84 -23.29 -20.23
CA PRO A 8 -7.60 -21.90 -20.63
C PRO A 8 -7.28 -21.03 -19.40
N LEU A 9 -6.41 -20.04 -19.58
CA LEU A 9 -6.04 -19.07 -18.56
C LEU A 9 -6.53 -17.68 -18.98
N VAL A 10 -7.23 -16.99 -18.10
CA VAL A 10 -7.61 -15.59 -18.22
C VAL A 10 -6.66 -14.76 -17.36
N VAL A 11 -5.77 -14.03 -17.98
CA VAL A 11 -4.95 -13.02 -17.31
C VAL A 11 -5.70 -11.70 -17.40
N PHE A 12 -6.06 -11.09 -16.29
CA PHE A 12 -6.97 -9.94 -16.29
C PHE A 12 -6.57 -8.87 -15.27
N ASP A 13 -7.11 -7.69 -15.50
CA ASP A 13 -6.96 -6.52 -14.67
C ASP A 13 -8.24 -5.69 -14.70
N LEU A 14 -8.58 -5.01 -13.61
CA LEU A 14 -9.79 -4.22 -13.45
C LEU A 14 -9.47 -2.78 -13.08
N GLU A 15 -10.22 -1.86 -13.71
CA GLU A 15 -10.35 -0.51 -13.17
C GLU A 15 -11.74 -0.33 -12.56
N ALA A 16 -11.83 0.35 -11.42
CA ALA A 16 -13.06 0.54 -10.69
C ALA A 16 -13.18 1.97 -10.14
N THR A 17 -14.37 2.37 -9.72
CA THR A 17 -14.61 3.70 -9.13
C THR A 17 -13.93 3.90 -7.77
N GLY A 18 -13.30 2.87 -7.21
CA GLY A 18 -12.56 2.84 -5.94
C GLY A 18 -12.34 1.42 -5.46
N LEU A 19 -11.91 1.26 -4.21
CA LEU A 19 -11.48 -0.03 -3.63
C LEU A 19 -12.52 -0.69 -2.72
N ASP A 20 -13.67 -0.06 -2.52
CA ASP A 20 -14.76 -0.59 -1.68
C ASP A 20 -15.58 -1.60 -2.47
N LEU A 21 -15.42 -2.88 -2.16
CA LEU A 21 -16.12 -3.97 -2.84
C LEU A 21 -17.64 -3.85 -2.77
N VAL A 22 -18.20 -3.19 -1.75
CA VAL A 22 -19.65 -3.01 -1.58
C VAL A 22 -20.17 -1.86 -2.45
N ASN A 23 -19.50 -0.72 -2.40
CA ASN A 23 -20.00 0.53 -2.98
C ASN A 23 -19.39 0.86 -4.33
N ASP A 24 -18.19 0.38 -4.64
CA ASP A 24 -17.55 0.69 -5.91
C ASP A 24 -17.96 -0.26 -7.03
N ARG A 25 -17.70 0.15 -8.26
CA ARG A 25 -18.14 -0.52 -9.48
C ARG A 25 -17.00 -0.60 -10.48
N ILE A 26 -16.93 -1.71 -11.22
CA ILE A 26 -16.00 -1.85 -12.34
C ILE A 26 -16.35 -0.82 -13.42
N ILE A 27 -15.32 -0.12 -13.92
CA ILE A 27 -15.41 0.82 -15.05
C ILE A 27 -14.68 0.29 -16.29
N GLN A 28 -13.73 -0.63 -16.09
CA GLN A 28 -13.06 -1.34 -17.19
C GLN A 28 -12.66 -2.74 -16.75
N ILE A 29 -12.79 -3.72 -17.63
CA ILE A 29 -12.19 -5.04 -17.53
C ILE A 29 -11.34 -5.30 -18.76
N SER A 30 -10.08 -5.63 -18.56
CA SER A 30 -9.15 -6.00 -19.63
C SER A 30 -8.62 -7.40 -19.38
N TYR A 31 -8.54 -8.22 -20.42
CA TYR A 31 -8.01 -9.56 -20.27
C TYR A 31 -7.29 -10.10 -21.50
N VAL A 32 -6.38 -11.01 -21.24
CA VAL A 32 -5.74 -11.89 -22.23
C VAL A 32 -6.15 -13.31 -21.88
N LYS A 33 -6.83 -13.99 -22.79
CA LYS A 33 -7.22 -15.40 -22.64
C LYS A 33 -6.32 -16.26 -23.51
N VAL A 34 -5.65 -17.21 -22.90
CA VAL A 34 -4.71 -18.15 -23.55
C VAL A 34 -5.27 -19.56 -23.42
N SER A 35 -5.42 -20.26 -24.51
CA SER A 35 -5.91 -21.66 -24.53
C SER A 35 -4.77 -22.67 -24.61
N PRO A 36 -4.96 -23.90 -24.09
CA PRO A 36 -3.99 -24.97 -24.29
C PRO A 36 -3.69 -25.19 -25.75
N GLY A 37 -2.41 -25.09 -26.12
CA GLY A 37 -1.97 -25.30 -27.51
C GLY A 37 -1.91 -24.08 -28.41
N ASP A 38 -2.40 -22.91 -27.93
CA ASP A 38 -2.26 -21.64 -28.66
C ASP A 38 -0.79 -21.33 -28.94
N LYS A 39 -0.52 -20.77 -30.12
CA LYS A 39 0.79 -20.22 -30.48
C LYS A 39 0.90 -18.78 -30.01
N ASP A 40 2.12 -18.25 -30.02
CA ASP A 40 2.35 -16.85 -29.67
C ASP A 40 1.59 -15.93 -30.64
N GLY A 41 0.76 -15.04 -30.09
CA GLY A 41 -0.09 -14.11 -30.83
C GLY A 41 -1.50 -14.64 -31.19
N GLU A 42 -1.83 -15.88 -30.79
CA GLU A 42 -3.18 -16.45 -30.97
C GLU A 42 -4.09 -16.20 -29.75
N GLU A 43 -3.59 -15.49 -28.72
CA GLU A 43 -4.35 -15.18 -27.52
C GLU A 43 -5.51 -14.21 -27.82
N GLU A 44 -6.65 -14.49 -27.24
CA GLU A 44 -7.78 -13.56 -27.26
C GLU A 44 -7.49 -12.39 -26.32
N ARG A 45 -7.51 -11.15 -26.83
CA ARG A 45 -7.33 -9.93 -26.04
C ARG A 45 -8.56 -9.07 -26.12
N LYS A 46 -9.09 -8.68 -24.95
CA LYS A 46 -10.24 -7.77 -24.86
C LYS A 46 -10.05 -6.73 -23.77
N SER A 47 -10.58 -5.55 -24.05
CA SER A 47 -10.73 -4.48 -23.09
C SER A 47 -12.13 -3.89 -23.25
N LEU A 48 -12.90 -3.89 -22.19
CA LEU A 48 -14.31 -3.51 -22.20
C LEU A 48 -14.56 -2.46 -21.12
N PHE A 49 -15.11 -1.33 -21.52
CA PHE A 49 -15.63 -0.35 -20.55
C PHE A 49 -16.98 -0.81 -20.01
N ALA A 50 -17.24 -0.46 -18.74
CA ALA A 50 -18.54 -0.65 -18.11
C ALA A 50 -19.03 0.67 -17.51
N ASN A 51 -20.30 1.00 -17.77
CA ASN A 51 -20.93 2.15 -17.13
C ASN A 51 -21.23 1.83 -15.65
N PRO A 52 -20.59 2.52 -14.69
CA PRO A 52 -20.80 2.26 -13.26
C PRO A 52 -22.16 2.72 -12.73
N GLY A 53 -22.95 3.50 -13.49
CA GLY A 53 -24.20 4.09 -13.05
C GLY A 53 -24.06 5.17 -11.97
N LYS A 54 -22.84 5.64 -11.74
CA LYS A 54 -22.51 6.71 -10.78
C LYS A 54 -21.27 7.48 -11.29
N PRO A 55 -21.05 8.72 -10.83
CA PRO A 55 -19.86 9.49 -11.21
C PRO A 55 -18.57 8.78 -10.76
N ILE A 56 -17.55 8.85 -11.60
CA ILE A 56 -16.19 8.37 -11.29
C ILE A 56 -15.49 9.47 -10.46
N PRO A 57 -14.98 9.17 -9.26
CA PRO A 57 -14.25 10.15 -8.46
C PRO A 57 -13.08 10.79 -9.22
N ALA A 58 -12.86 12.09 -9.04
CA ALA A 58 -11.82 12.84 -9.77
C ALA A 58 -10.43 12.22 -9.61
N LEU A 59 -10.10 11.71 -8.43
CA LEU A 59 -8.82 11.03 -8.18
C LEU A 59 -8.71 9.76 -9.04
N VAL A 60 -9.77 8.98 -9.18
CA VAL A 60 -9.77 7.77 -10.01
C VAL A 60 -9.61 8.14 -11.49
N GLN A 61 -10.32 9.17 -11.96
CA GLN A 61 -10.15 9.65 -13.35
C GLN A 61 -8.71 10.09 -13.62
N GLN A 62 -8.06 10.74 -12.64
CA GLN A 62 -6.66 11.15 -12.77
C GLN A 62 -5.69 9.95 -12.81
N LEU A 63 -5.93 8.92 -12.01
CA LEU A 63 -5.08 7.73 -11.92
C LEU A 63 -5.23 6.82 -13.13
N THR A 64 -6.47 6.56 -13.55
CA THR A 64 -6.78 5.59 -14.60
C THR A 64 -6.86 6.21 -16.00
N GLY A 65 -7.04 7.53 -16.08
CA GLY A 65 -7.35 8.23 -17.34
C GLY A 65 -8.77 7.98 -17.85
N ILE A 66 -9.60 7.21 -17.13
CA ILE A 66 -10.97 6.90 -17.52
C ILE A 66 -11.92 7.95 -16.97
N THR A 67 -12.63 8.63 -17.86
CA THR A 67 -13.58 9.70 -17.51
C THR A 67 -15.04 9.23 -17.61
N ASP A 68 -15.96 9.96 -16.98
CA ASP A 68 -17.39 9.70 -17.10
C ASP A 68 -17.86 9.69 -18.56
N ASP A 69 -17.30 10.56 -19.40
CA ASP A 69 -17.63 10.62 -20.83
C ASP A 69 -17.24 9.35 -21.59
N MET A 70 -16.16 8.68 -21.20
CA MET A 70 -15.71 7.45 -21.84
C MET A 70 -16.60 6.25 -21.55
N VAL A 71 -17.27 6.25 -20.40
CA VAL A 71 -18.10 5.12 -19.96
C VAL A 71 -19.60 5.35 -20.03
N LYS A 72 -20.06 6.59 -20.30
CA LYS A 72 -21.50 6.95 -20.28
C LYS A 72 -22.37 6.11 -21.21
N ASP A 73 -21.86 5.79 -22.40
CA ASP A 73 -22.54 5.01 -23.43
C ASP A 73 -22.14 3.51 -23.41
N ALA A 74 -21.26 3.12 -22.50
CA ALA A 74 -20.87 1.73 -22.35
C ALA A 74 -21.99 0.90 -21.69
N PRO A 75 -22.06 -0.41 -21.95
CA PRO A 75 -22.98 -1.28 -21.24
C PRO A 75 -22.63 -1.30 -19.74
N THR A 76 -23.63 -1.50 -18.88
CA THR A 76 -23.38 -1.75 -17.46
C THR A 76 -22.72 -3.10 -17.26
N PHE A 77 -22.02 -3.30 -16.13
CA PHE A 77 -21.44 -4.62 -15.84
C PHE A 77 -22.50 -5.72 -15.86
N LYS A 78 -23.71 -5.45 -15.39
CA LYS A 78 -24.83 -6.40 -15.43
C LYS A 78 -25.15 -6.89 -16.85
N GLN A 79 -25.04 -6.02 -17.85
CA GLN A 79 -25.26 -6.39 -19.26
C GLN A 79 -24.11 -7.23 -19.83
N LEU A 80 -22.88 -7.01 -19.35
CA LEU A 80 -21.68 -7.77 -19.76
C LEU A 80 -21.55 -9.11 -19.03
N ALA A 81 -22.07 -9.22 -17.81
CA ALA A 81 -21.78 -10.27 -16.86
C ALA A 81 -22.01 -11.68 -17.43
N LYS A 82 -23.14 -11.90 -18.10
CA LYS A 82 -23.43 -13.23 -18.66
C LYS A 82 -22.44 -13.60 -19.75
N GLN A 83 -22.12 -12.71 -20.67
CA GLN A 83 -21.15 -12.95 -21.75
C GLN A 83 -19.75 -13.20 -21.19
N LEU A 84 -19.33 -12.44 -20.17
CA LEU A 84 -18.04 -12.64 -19.49
C LEU A 84 -18.01 -14.00 -18.79
N ALA A 85 -19.05 -14.33 -18.02
CA ALA A 85 -19.13 -15.63 -17.35
C ALA A 85 -19.07 -16.81 -18.32
N ASP A 86 -19.82 -16.75 -19.43
CA ASP A 86 -19.81 -17.76 -20.47
C ASP A 86 -18.40 -17.89 -21.12
N SER A 87 -17.72 -16.75 -21.36
CA SER A 87 -16.35 -16.73 -21.90
C SER A 87 -15.32 -17.29 -20.92
N PHE A 88 -15.52 -17.11 -19.63
CA PHE A 88 -14.60 -17.51 -18.56
C PHE A 88 -14.89 -18.92 -18.02
N MET A 89 -15.96 -19.55 -18.47
CA MET A 89 -16.33 -20.88 -18.02
C MET A 89 -15.20 -21.89 -18.25
N GLY A 90 -14.81 -22.59 -17.18
CA GLY A 90 -13.75 -23.60 -17.22
C GLY A 90 -12.32 -23.05 -17.31
N CYS A 91 -12.13 -21.75 -17.23
CA CYS A 91 -10.81 -21.10 -17.20
C CYS A 91 -10.22 -21.08 -15.79
N ASP A 92 -8.89 -20.98 -15.73
CA ASP A 92 -8.16 -20.49 -14.56
C ASP A 92 -7.92 -18.99 -14.71
N PHE A 93 -7.55 -18.32 -13.62
CA PHE A 93 -7.35 -16.87 -13.60
C PHE A 93 -5.96 -16.50 -13.13
N ALA A 94 -5.39 -15.43 -13.70
CA ALA A 94 -4.18 -14.81 -13.21
C ALA A 94 -4.31 -13.28 -13.23
N GLY A 95 -3.59 -12.61 -12.32
CA GLY A 95 -3.46 -11.15 -12.26
C GLY A 95 -2.28 -10.74 -11.41
N PHE A 96 -2.15 -9.45 -11.17
CA PHE A 96 -1.12 -8.89 -10.30
C PHE A 96 -1.78 -8.20 -9.08
N ASN A 97 -1.55 -8.67 -7.87
CA ASN A 97 -2.27 -8.31 -6.65
C ASN A 97 -3.78 -8.63 -6.71
N SER A 98 -4.15 -9.53 -7.61
CA SER A 98 -5.53 -9.85 -7.95
C SER A 98 -6.30 -10.57 -6.84
N ASP A 99 -5.62 -11.30 -5.97
CA ASP A 99 -6.24 -11.97 -4.81
C ASP A 99 -6.87 -10.96 -3.83
N ARG A 100 -6.33 -9.73 -3.77
CA ARG A 100 -6.80 -8.71 -2.84
C ARG A 100 -7.90 -7.82 -3.39
N PHE A 101 -7.92 -7.62 -4.72
CA PHE A 101 -8.85 -6.66 -5.31
C PHE A 101 -9.61 -7.23 -6.51
N ASP A 102 -8.94 -7.62 -7.59
CA ASP A 102 -9.61 -7.92 -8.86
C ASP A 102 -10.54 -9.13 -8.77
N VAL A 103 -10.08 -10.22 -8.19
CA VAL A 103 -10.91 -11.43 -8.02
C VAL A 103 -12.10 -11.16 -7.10
N PRO A 104 -11.94 -10.57 -5.90
CA PRO A 104 -13.08 -10.20 -5.05
C PRO A 104 -14.05 -9.23 -5.72
N MET A 105 -13.56 -8.19 -6.42
CA MET A 105 -14.40 -7.22 -7.10
C MET A 105 -15.20 -7.86 -8.24
N LEU A 106 -14.55 -8.70 -9.06
CA LEU A 106 -15.21 -9.41 -10.16
C LEU A 106 -16.27 -10.38 -9.64
N ALA A 107 -15.97 -11.10 -8.56
CA ALA A 107 -16.93 -12.01 -7.93
C ALA A 107 -18.16 -11.26 -7.41
N GLU A 108 -17.94 -10.12 -6.74
CA GLU A 108 -19.02 -9.28 -6.21
C GLU A 108 -19.88 -8.69 -7.34
N GLU A 109 -19.28 -8.26 -8.44
CA GLU A 109 -20.01 -7.72 -9.59
C GLU A 109 -20.81 -8.81 -10.32
N PHE A 110 -20.31 -10.05 -10.44
CA PHE A 110 -21.12 -11.16 -10.95
C PHE A 110 -22.34 -11.45 -10.07
N LEU A 111 -22.16 -11.49 -8.74
CA LEU A 111 -23.25 -11.69 -7.80
C LEU A 111 -24.31 -10.59 -7.89
N ARG A 112 -23.88 -9.32 -7.98
CA ARG A 112 -24.80 -8.18 -8.21
C ARG A 112 -25.56 -8.28 -9.52
N ALA A 113 -24.91 -8.81 -10.54
CA ALA A 113 -25.56 -9.03 -11.84
C ALA A 113 -26.54 -10.21 -11.83
N GLY A 114 -26.59 -11.00 -10.75
CA GLY A 114 -27.37 -12.23 -10.64
C GLY A 114 -26.74 -13.41 -11.40
N VAL A 115 -25.43 -13.37 -11.63
CA VAL A 115 -24.66 -14.43 -12.29
C VAL A 115 -23.87 -15.19 -11.23
N ASP A 116 -24.17 -16.48 -11.09
CA ASP A 116 -23.46 -17.38 -10.18
C ASP A 116 -22.21 -17.94 -10.87
N PHE A 117 -21.08 -17.26 -10.71
CA PHE A 117 -19.79 -17.69 -11.22
C PHE A 117 -18.93 -18.23 -10.07
N ASP A 118 -18.69 -19.54 -10.08
CA ASP A 118 -18.01 -20.25 -9.00
C ASP A 118 -16.48 -20.23 -9.15
N PHE A 119 -15.84 -19.22 -8.59
CA PHE A 119 -14.37 -19.11 -8.57
C PHE A 119 -13.67 -20.24 -7.79
N SER A 120 -14.36 -20.99 -6.95
CA SER A 120 -13.74 -22.12 -6.23
C SER A 120 -13.32 -23.27 -7.16
N LYS A 121 -13.85 -23.31 -8.38
CA LYS A 121 -13.50 -24.27 -9.44
C LYS A 121 -12.32 -23.84 -10.31
N CYS A 122 -11.83 -22.61 -10.09
CA CYS A 122 -10.73 -22.01 -10.84
C CYS A 122 -9.45 -22.02 -10.00
N ARG A 123 -8.31 -22.24 -10.64
CA ARG A 123 -7.02 -21.91 -10.01
C ARG A 123 -6.82 -20.40 -10.14
N LEU A 124 -6.52 -19.75 -9.01
CA LEU A 124 -6.22 -18.32 -8.95
C LEU A 124 -4.71 -18.17 -8.80
N ILE A 125 -4.09 -17.41 -9.68
CA ILE A 125 -2.64 -17.22 -9.74
C ILE A 125 -2.35 -15.73 -9.62
N ASP A 126 -1.85 -15.32 -8.44
CA ASP A 126 -1.39 -13.95 -8.22
C ASP A 126 0.11 -13.86 -8.50
N ALA A 127 0.45 -13.18 -9.61
CA ALA A 127 1.85 -13.01 -10.02
C ALA A 127 2.66 -12.18 -9.01
N GLN A 128 2.04 -11.22 -8.30
CA GLN A 128 2.70 -10.47 -7.23
C GLN A 128 3.10 -11.37 -6.07
N ASN A 129 2.23 -12.32 -5.68
CA ASN A 129 2.54 -13.27 -4.60
C ASN A 129 3.70 -14.18 -4.98
N ILE A 130 3.78 -14.61 -6.25
CA ILE A 130 4.92 -15.40 -6.75
C ILE A 130 6.19 -14.54 -6.75
N PHE A 131 6.11 -13.31 -7.24
CA PHE A 131 7.21 -12.34 -7.23
C PHE A 131 7.75 -12.12 -5.81
N HIS A 132 6.87 -11.81 -4.85
CA HIS A 132 7.26 -11.57 -3.46
C HIS A 132 7.89 -12.79 -2.76
N LYS A 133 7.53 -14.00 -3.19
CA LYS A 133 8.12 -15.26 -2.66
C LYS A 133 9.45 -15.60 -3.32
N ARG A 134 9.67 -15.18 -4.56
CA ARG A 134 10.87 -15.53 -5.35
C ARG A 134 11.95 -14.45 -5.30
N GLU A 135 11.54 -13.18 -5.16
CA GLU A 135 12.43 -12.04 -5.08
C GLU A 135 12.46 -11.52 -3.62
N PRO A 136 13.42 -11.97 -2.82
CA PRO A 136 13.49 -11.60 -1.41
C PRO A 136 13.71 -10.09 -1.24
N ARG A 137 13.04 -9.49 -0.26
CA ARG A 137 13.25 -8.10 0.17
C ARG A 137 14.07 -8.11 1.47
N ASN A 138 15.33 -8.46 1.36
CA ASN A 138 16.30 -8.50 2.46
C ASN A 138 17.59 -7.78 2.08
N LEU A 139 18.51 -7.67 3.04
CA LEU A 139 19.80 -6.97 2.84
C LEU A 139 20.61 -7.54 1.68
N ALA A 140 20.67 -8.87 1.52
CA ALA A 140 21.42 -9.50 0.43
C ALA A 140 20.84 -9.16 -0.95
N ALA A 141 19.49 -9.11 -1.08
CA ALA A 141 18.85 -8.72 -2.31
C ALA A 141 19.07 -7.23 -2.62
N ALA A 142 18.93 -6.34 -1.60
CA ALA A 142 19.23 -4.92 -1.74
C ALA A 142 20.70 -4.69 -2.13
N TYR A 143 21.62 -5.37 -1.45
CA TYR A 143 23.05 -5.29 -1.75
C TYR A 143 23.34 -5.64 -3.22
N LYS A 144 22.80 -6.77 -3.69
CA LYS A 144 22.96 -7.19 -5.09
C LYS A 144 22.37 -6.17 -6.07
N PHE A 145 21.19 -5.63 -5.75
CA PHE A 145 20.50 -4.67 -6.62
C PHE A 145 21.27 -3.36 -6.79
N TYR A 146 21.80 -2.81 -5.70
CA TYR A 146 22.48 -1.51 -5.72
C TYR A 146 23.97 -1.61 -6.05
N THR A 147 24.64 -2.71 -5.73
CA THR A 147 26.09 -2.86 -5.98
C THR A 147 26.42 -3.75 -7.18
N GLY A 148 25.45 -4.50 -7.72
CA GLY A 148 25.66 -5.49 -8.77
C GLY A 148 26.38 -6.77 -8.29
N ARG A 149 26.76 -6.88 -7.01
CA ARG A 149 27.53 -7.99 -6.44
C ARG A 149 26.68 -8.81 -5.48
N LYS A 150 26.99 -10.09 -5.33
CA LYS A 150 26.36 -10.90 -4.30
C LYS A 150 26.95 -10.59 -2.93
N MET A 151 26.08 -10.48 -1.91
CA MET A 151 26.52 -10.15 -0.56
C MET A 151 27.44 -11.25 0.02
N GLU A 152 27.16 -12.50 -0.29
CA GLU A 152 27.99 -13.64 0.18
C GLU A 152 29.40 -13.69 -0.38
N ASP A 153 29.69 -12.98 -1.48
CA ASP A 153 31.04 -12.86 -2.05
C ASP A 153 31.91 -11.89 -1.23
N ASP A 154 31.30 -10.91 -0.57
CA ASP A 154 31.97 -9.84 0.17
C ASP A 154 31.84 -10.01 1.69
N PHE A 155 30.75 -10.61 2.18
CA PHE A 155 30.36 -10.64 3.58
C PHE A 155 29.76 -11.97 4.01
N ARG A 156 29.86 -12.25 5.32
CA ARG A 156 29.13 -13.34 5.97
C ARG A 156 27.86 -12.76 6.62
N ALA A 157 26.69 -13.17 6.13
CA ALA A 157 25.40 -12.74 6.68
C ALA A 157 25.28 -13.09 8.18
N HIS A 158 24.47 -12.30 8.89
CA HIS A 158 24.20 -12.41 10.33
C HIS A 158 25.41 -12.13 11.22
N ARG A 159 26.35 -11.37 10.72
CA ARG A 159 27.40 -10.72 11.50
C ARG A 159 27.15 -9.22 11.51
N ALA A 160 26.87 -8.68 12.68
CA ALA A 160 26.45 -7.28 12.83
C ALA A 160 27.44 -6.26 12.22
N ASP A 161 28.75 -6.53 12.34
CA ASP A 161 29.80 -5.71 11.74
C ASP A 161 29.74 -5.70 10.20
N GLN A 162 29.46 -6.87 9.60
CA GLN A 162 29.42 -7.05 8.15
C GLN A 162 28.05 -6.62 7.58
N ASP A 163 26.97 -6.90 8.30
CA ASP A 163 25.64 -6.44 7.92
C ASP A 163 25.53 -4.91 7.97
N ALA A 164 26.20 -4.26 8.94
CA ALA A 164 26.30 -2.79 9.00
C ALA A 164 27.09 -2.22 7.80
N GLU A 165 28.22 -2.83 7.43
CA GLU A 165 28.99 -2.42 6.25
C GLU A 165 28.19 -2.64 4.95
N ALA A 166 27.51 -3.78 4.81
CA ALA A 166 26.65 -4.05 3.67
C ALA A 166 25.50 -3.03 3.57
N THR A 167 24.89 -2.68 4.71
CA THR A 167 23.84 -1.65 4.78
C THR A 167 24.36 -0.28 4.36
N TYR A 168 25.56 0.10 4.81
CA TYR A 168 26.21 1.34 4.37
C TYR A 168 26.40 1.39 2.85
N ARG A 169 26.86 0.29 2.24
CA ARG A 169 27.02 0.21 0.78
C ARG A 169 25.70 0.25 0.03
N VAL A 170 24.64 -0.33 0.59
CA VAL A 170 23.28 -0.19 0.04
C VAL A 170 22.86 1.26 0.03
N LEU A 171 22.99 1.97 1.15
CA LEU A 171 22.64 3.40 1.23
C LEU A 171 23.43 4.27 0.24
N MET A 172 24.72 4.01 0.07
CA MET A 172 25.52 4.69 -0.95
C MET A 172 25.03 4.38 -2.36
N GLY A 173 24.68 3.13 -2.65
CA GLY A 173 24.13 2.72 -3.94
C GLY A 173 22.74 3.29 -4.22
N GLU A 174 21.92 3.52 -3.19
CA GLU A 174 20.65 4.25 -3.30
C GLU A 174 20.89 5.70 -3.73
N LEU A 175 21.82 6.39 -3.08
CA LEU A 175 22.19 7.77 -3.42
C LEU A 175 22.78 7.88 -4.84
N ASP A 176 23.63 6.95 -5.24
CA ASP A 176 24.20 6.94 -6.59
C ASP A 176 23.12 6.70 -7.66
N LYS A 177 22.20 5.76 -7.40
CA LYS A 177 21.15 5.39 -8.36
C LYS A 177 20.09 6.48 -8.53
N TYR A 178 19.75 7.16 -7.45
CA TYR A 178 18.67 8.16 -7.41
C TYR A 178 19.19 9.60 -7.27
N ASP A 179 20.45 9.83 -7.66
CA ASP A 179 21.05 11.16 -7.65
C ASP A 179 20.19 12.14 -8.48
N PRO A 180 19.76 13.28 -7.88
CA PRO A 180 18.92 14.27 -8.57
C PRO A 180 19.46 14.80 -9.88
N THR A 181 20.79 14.71 -10.10
CA THR A 181 21.45 15.20 -11.32
C THR A 181 21.45 14.19 -12.45
N SER A 182 21.20 12.91 -12.19
CA SER A 182 21.34 11.82 -13.17
C SER A 182 20.15 10.86 -13.23
N VAL A 183 19.24 10.92 -12.26
CA VAL A 183 18.05 10.04 -12.25
C VAL A 183 17.13 10.36 -13.43
N GLU A 184 16.70 9.32 -14.15
CA GLU A 184 15.84 9.47 -15.33
C GLU A 184 14.44 9.97 -14.98
N GLU A 185 13.89 9.54 -13.84
CA GLU A 185 12.58 9.93 -13.35
C GLU A 185 12.71 10.86 -12.13
N PRO A 186 12.41 12.17 -12.30
CA PRO A 186 12.58 13.16 -11.22
C PRO A 186 11.80 12.87 -9.93
N SER A 187 10.70 12.14 -10.01
CA SER A 187 9.90 11.72 -8.84
C SER A 187 10.63 10.73 -7.95
N LEU A 188 11.66 10.04 -8.46
CA LEU A 188 12.50 9.11 -7.72
C LEU A 188 13.79 9.75 -7.20
N ALA A 189 14.01 11.04 -7.44
CA ALA A 189 15.22 11.73 -7.00
C ALA A 189 15.39 11.69 -5.48
N LEU A 190 16.55 11.23 -5.02
CA LEU A 190 16.90 11.13 -3.60
C LEU A 190 18.10 12.05 -3.31
N PRO A 191 17.85 13.28 -2.81
CA PRO A 191 18.93 14.16 -2.41
C PRO A 191 19.80 13.58 -1.31
N ASN A 192 21.11 13.77 -1.41
CA ASN A 192 22.06 13.41 -0.35
C ASN A 192 21.97 14.41 0.80
N ASP A 193 20.86 14.36 1.52
CA ASP A 193 20.53 15.18 2.68
C ASP A 193 19.95 14.30 3.78
N MET A 194 20.52 14.37 4.98
CA MET A 194 20.15 13.48 6.08
C MET A 194 18.71 13.67 6.57
N ASP A 195 18.16 14.87 6.47
CA ASP A 195 16.77 15.14 6.87
C ASP A 195 15.80 14.56 5.83
N VAL A 196 16.14 14.65 4.55
CA VAL A 196 15.39 14.01 3.45
C VAL A 196 15.44 12.50 3.58
N LEU A 197 16.63 11.90 3.76
CA LEU A 197 16.79 10.46 3.94
C LEU A 197 16.01 9.94 5.14
N ALA A 198 16.07 10.67 6.27
CA ALA A 198 15.31 10.34 7.47
C ALA A 198 13.79 10.44 7.26
N ALA A 199 13.33 11.38 6.44
CA ALA A 199 11.91 11.53 6.10
C ALA A 199 11.44 10.42 5.17
N GLU A 200 12.18 10.13 4.09
CA GLU A 200 11.90 9.07 3.11
C GLU A 200 11.88 7.67 3.75
N SER A 201 12.82 7.40 4.65
CA SER A 201 12.89 6.11 5.35
C SER A 201 11.77 5.89 6.38
N ARG A 202 10.98 6.92 6.67
CA ARG A 202 9.95 6.85 7.72
C ARG A 202 8.69 6.11 7.23
N MET A 203 8.50 4.88 7.69
CA MET A 203 7.36 4.04 7.35
C MET A 203 6.14 4.21 8.28
N ASN A 204 6.25 5.02 9.34
CA ASN A 204 5.19 5.20 10.32
C ASN A 204 5.26 6.59 11.00
N ASN A 205 4.20 6.94 11.70
CA ASN A 205 4.10 8.18 12.47
C ASN A 205 4.38 7.97 13.96
N ASN A 206 5.20 7.00 14.33
CA ASN A 206 5.46 6.67 15.72
C ASN A 206 6.18 7.81 16.46
N VAL A 207 5.74 8.08 17.67
CA VAL A 207 6.37 8.99 18.64
C VAL A 207 7.37 8.21 19.51
N ASP A 208 7.03 6.98 19.88
CA ASP A 208 7.89 6.04 20.58
C ASP A 208 8.16 4.81 19.70
N PHE A 209 9.30 4.14 19.87
CA PHE A 209 9.72 3.03 19.01
C PHE A 209 8.75 1.83 19.01
N ALA A 210 7.97 1.67 20.07
CA ALA A 210 6.96 0.61 20.15
C ALA A 210 5.61 0.99 19.50
N GLY A 211 5.46 2.22 18.99
CA GLY A 211 4.24 2.70 18.36
C GLY A 211 3.03 2.77 19.28
N ARG A 212 3.26 2.93 20.59
CA ARG A 212 2.18 3.11 21.57
C ARG A 212 1.62 4.53 21.52
N MET A 213 2.42 5.47 21.07
CA MET A 213 2.03 6.84 20.77
C MET A 213 2.41 7.16 19.33
N VAL A 214 1.55 7.88 18.61
CA VAL A 214 1.74 8.25 17.21
C VAL A 214 1.43 9.73 17.02
N TRP A 215 2.02 10.34 15.98
CA TRP A 215 1.69 11.68 15.53
C TRP A 215 0.42 11.68 14.70
N GLU A 216 -0.55 12.51 15.07
CA GLU A 216 -1.72 12.82 14.24
C GLU A 216 -1.77 14.30 13.89
N ALA A 217 -2.22 14.62 12.68
CA ALA A 217 -2.49 15.99 12.27
C ALA A 217 -3.70 16.55 13.04
N VAL A 218 -3.57 17.75 13.56
CA VAL A 218 -4.70 18.52 14.10
C VAL A 218 -5.61 18.87 12.94
N LYS A 219 -6.91 18.62 13.09
CA LYS A 219 -7.91 18.93 12.07
C LYS A 219 -8.84 20.04 12.56
N ASP A 220 -9.26 20.89 11.64
CA ASP A 220 -10.30 21.87 11.88
C ASP A 220 -11.70 21.24 11.92
N LYS A 221 -12.74 22.07 12.04
CA LYS A 221 -14.15 21.62 12.09
C LYS A 221 -14.64 20.97 10.80
N ASP A 222 -13.97 21.25 9.69
CA ASP A 222 -14.30 20.75 8.35
C ASP A 222 -13.44 19.51 7.99
N GLY A 223 -12.55 19.07 8.92
CA GLY A 223 -11.70 17.89 8.76
C GLY A 223 -10.38 18.16 8.03
N ASN A 224 -10.07 19.41 7.69
CA ASN A 224 -8.83 19.77 7.03
C ASN A 224 -7.66 19.87 8.05
N PRO A 225 -6.42 19.49 7.66
CA PRO A 225 -5.27 19.67 8.51
C PRO A 225 -5.03 21.17 8.85
N VAL A 226 -4.86 21.47 10.13
CA VAL A 226 -4.41 22.79 10.58
C VAL A 226 -2.92 22.92 10.30
N THR A 227 -2.51 24.04 9.72
CA THR A 227 -1.09 24.34 9.46
C THR A 227 -0.59 25.46 10.35
N ASP A 228 0.72 25.43 10.66
CA ASP A 228 1.41 26.51 11.33
C ASP A 228 1.68 27.70 10.36
N LYS A 229 2.33 28.74 10.86
CA LYS A 229 2.70 29.95 10.07
C LYS A 229 3.63 29.68 8.90
N ASP A 230 4.32 28.55 8.91
CA ASP A 230 5.28 28.11 7.89
C ASP A 230 4.64 27.12 6.90
N GLY A 231 3.31 26.83 7.07
CA GLY A 231 2.55 25.93 6.21
C GLY A 231 2.66 24.45 6.56
N ASN A 232 3.35 24.09 7.66
CA ASN A 232 3.49 22.71 8.07
C ASN A 232 2.25 22.23 8.84
N PRO A 233 1.83 20.98 8.70
CA PRO A 233 0.73 20.43 9.48
C PRO A 233 1.05 20.45 10.97
N VAL A 234 0.19 21.09 11.76
CA VAL A 234 0.25 21.01 13.23
C VAL A 234 -0.11 19.59 13.64
N ARG A 235 0.70 18.98 14.49
CA ARG A 235 0.54 17.59 14.94
C ARG A 235 0.54 17.52 16.45
N HIS A 236 -0.18 16.52 16.99
CA HIS A 236 -0.16 16.18 18.39
C HIS A 236 0.10 14.69 18.59
N GLU A 237 0.58 14.32 19.76
CA GLU A 237 0.78 12.93 20.14
C GLU A 237 -0.55 12.33 20.60
N VAL A 238 -0.94 11.17 20.03
CA VAL A 238 -2.12 10.41 20.45
C VAL A 238 -1.73 9.01 20.89
N PHE A 239 -2.48 8.45 21.84
CA PHE A 239 -2.33 7.04 22.17
C PHE A 239 -2.82 6.15 21.02
N ASN A 240 -2.04 5.13 20.66
CA ASN A 240 -2.36 4.17 19.61
C ASN A 240 -2.75 2.79 20.16
N PHE A 241 -3.16 2.70 21.42
CA PHE A 241 -3.55 1.43 22.06
C PHE A 241 -4.54 1.64 23.19
N GLY A 242 -5.18 0.53 23.62
CA GLY A 242 -6.00 0.46 24.82
C GLY A 242 -7.22 1.37 24.80
N LYS A 243 -7.74 1.67 26.00
CA LYS A 243 -8.97 2.46 26.20
C LYS A 243 -8.90 3.90 25.69
N TYR A 244 -7.68 4.43 25.54
CA TYR A 244 -7.44 5.80 25.08
C TYR A 244 -6.87 5.88 23.67
N LYS A 245 -7.00 4.82 22.86
CA LYS A 245 -6.60 4.88 21.46
C LYS A 245 -7.29 6.05 20.74
N GLY A 246 -6.51 6.84 19.99
CA GLY A 246 -6.98 8.03 19.27
C GLY A 246 -7.20 9.28 20.14
N HIS A 247 -6.88 9.23 21.43
CA HIS A 247 -6.98 10.41 22.30
C HIS A 247 -5.61 11.07 22.47
N VAL A 248 -5.61 12.39 22.52
CA VAL A 248 -4.41 13.19 22.72
C VAL A 248 -3.78 12.84 24.06
N VAL A 249 -2.47 12.59 24.07
CA VAL A 249 -1.74 12.14 25.26
C VAL A 249 -1.86 13.13 26.41
N THR A 250 -1.64 14.43 26.17
CA THR A 250 -1.73 15.48 27.20
C THR A 250 -3.12 15.57 27.81
N ASP A 251 -4.19 15.47 26.99
CA ASP A 251 -5.57 15.53 27.46
C ASP A 251 -5.91 14.33 28.37
N VAL A 252 -5.41 13.14 28.00
CA VAL A 252 -5.59 11.95 28.84
C VAL A 252 -4.86 12.11 30.16
N LEU A 253 -3.62 12.61 30.15
CA LEU A 253 -2.83 12.79 31.38
C LEU A 253 -3.44 13.83 32.32
N HIS A 254 -4.14 14.86 31.80
CA HIS A 254 -4.91 15.81 32.60
C HIS A 254 -6.19 15.17 33.20
N ARG A 255 -6.92 14.43 32.39
CA ARG A 255 -8.21 13.83 32.79
C ARG A 255 -8.04 12.61 33.71
N ASP A 256 -7.02 11.80 33.46
CA ASP A 256 -6.68 10.58 34.21
C ASP A 256 -5.18 10.56 34.58
N PRO A 257 -4.76 11.36 35.60
CA PRO A 257 -3.36 11.38 36.03
C PRO A 257 -2.80 10.02 36.46
N GLY A 258 -3.69 9.12 36.92
CA GLY A 258 -3.34 7.77 37.32
C GLY A 258 -2.84 6.90 36.14
N TYR A 259 -3.27 7.22 34.92
CA TYR A 259 -2.85 6.49 33.73
C TYR A 259 -1.34 6.61 33.46
N TYR A 260 -0.75 7.77 33.75
CA TYR A 260 0.70 7.97 33.71
C TYR A 260 1.42 6.98 34.63
N SER A 261 1.03 6.94 35.90
CA SER A 261 1.66 6.07 36.89
C SER A 261 1.48 4.60 36.53
N TRP A 262 0.29 4.24 36.03
CA TRP A 262 0.03 2.88 35.54
C TRP A 262 0.98 2.52 34.39
N MET A 263 1.15 3.37 33.38
CA MET A 263 2.05 3.09 32.26
C MET A 263 3.51 2.96 32.70
N LEU A 264 3.97 3.73 33.68
CA LEU A 264 5.32 3.61 34.18
C LEU A 264 5.57 2.26 34.89
N ASN A 265 4.56 1.71 35.53
CA ASN A 265 4.67 0.44 36.29
C ASN A 265 4.31 -0.78 35.45
N ALA A 266 3.56 -0.63 34.35
CA ALA A 266 3.18 -1.72 33.46
C ALA A 266 4.33 -2.15 32.54
N ASP A 267 4.12 -3.27 31.85
CA ASP A 267 5.11 -3.86 30.93
C ASP A 267 5.16 -3.10 29.58
N PHE A 268 5.70 -1.89 29.62
CA PHE A 268 6.05 -1.11 28.43
C PHE A 268 7.57 -0.96 28.31
N THR A 269 8.03 -0.74 27.07
CA THR A 269 9.44 -0.48 26.82
C THR A 269 9.91 0.78 27.57
N LEU A 270 11.18 0.83 27.96
CA LEU A 270 11.77 2.02 28.61
C LEU A 270 11.66 3.26 27.73
N ASN A 271 11.78 3.12 26.41
CA ASN A 271 11.59 4.22 25.47
C ASN A 271 10.16 4.78 25.53
N THR A 272 9.13 3.95 25.54
CA THR A 272 7.72 4.39 25.69
C THR A 272 7.54 5.18 27.00
N LYS A 273 8.07 4.68 28.11
CA LYS A 273 8.02 5.36 29.44
C LYS A 273 8.77 6.69 29.42
N GLN A 274 9.94 6.75 28.80
CA GLN A 274 10.74 7.95 28.65
C GLN A 274 10.03 9.00 27.79
N VAL A 275 9.46 8.60 26.67
CA VAL A 275 8.70 9.50 25.76
C VAL A 275 7.49 10.07 26.48
N LEU A 276 6.69 9.22 27.14
CA LEU A 276 5.54 9.65 27.93
C LEU A 276 5.93 10.67 29.02
N THR A 277 7.04 10.42 29.71
CA THR A 277 7.57 11.33 30.74
C THR A 277 7.99 12.67 30.13
N ARG A 278 8.65 12.66 28.97
CA ARG A 278 9.06 13.86 28.24
C ARG A 278 7.85 14.71 27.82
N ILE A 279 6.78 14.08 27.29
CA ILE A 279 5.54 14.77 26.93
C ILE A 279 4.94 15.45 28.16
N ARG A 280 4.82 14.73 29.29
CA ARG A 280 4.29 15.29 30.55
C ARG A 280 5.12 16.47 31.07
N LEU A 281 6.45 16.37 31.03
CA LEU A 281 7.34 17.45 31.51
C LEU A 281 7.30 18.69 30.61
N ARG A 282 7.18 18.48 29.27
CA ARG A 282 7.01 19.56 28.30
C ARG A 282 5.74 20.36 28.61
N GLU A 283 4.63 19.66 28.83
CA GLU A 283 3.34 20.25 29.15
C GLU A 283 3.37 21.01 30.47
N ALA A 284 3.98 20.43 31.51
CA ALA A 284 4.13 21.11 32.80
C ALA A 284 4.94 22.40 32.68
N LYS A 285 5.99 22.47 31.86
CA LYS A 285 6.78 23.69 31.61
C LYS A 285 5.97 24.75 30.86
N LEU A 286 5.13 24.38 29.91
CA LEU A 286 4.27 25.34 29.20
C LEU A 286 3.27 25.97 30.14
N ASN A 287 2.67 25.19 31.04
CA ASN A 287 1.72 25.70 32.07
C ASN A 287 2.37 26.55 33.17
N MET A 288 3.69 26.47 33.37
CA MET A 288 4.42 27.35 34.32
C MET A 288 4.79 28.67 33.68
N ASN A 289 4.82 28.78 32.36
CA ASN A 289 5.21 29.99 31.62
C ASN A 289 4.01 30.75 31.04
N ALA A 290 2.79 30.21 31.20
CA ALA A 290 1.52 30.82 30.81
C ALA A 290 0.82 31.49 32.01
#